data_d1f58a2540d0235ec1b21ce08d37e749
#
_entry.id   d1f58a2540d0235ec1b21ce08d37e749
#
_cell.length_a   1.000
_cell.length_b   1.000
_cell.length_c   1.000
_cell.angle_alpha   90.00
_cell.angle_beta   90.00
_cell.angle_gamma   90.00
#
_symmetry.space_group_name_H-M   'P 1'
#
loop_
_entity.id
_entity.type
_entity.pdbx_description
1 polymer ?
#
loop_
_entity_poly.entity_id
_entity_poly.type
_entity_poly.pdbx_seq_one_letter_code
_entity_poly.pdbx_strand_id
1 'polypeptide(L)'
;MATDGTWNVGTFFGPTADFEYGIGVLPYMKEKVTIGTGGPNVVFATTEHPEEAMEWLKWYSSIENNWSLISAGTWAPVYESYYTDDAKTDEWITNENFPDRDMFKSAMVDYSYNYGKSAAWYHVCGTEEFNATLDSAFSSVWAGDMTMKDAVAEYKDELQGIFDENNAQ
;
A
#
# COMPACT_ATOMS: atom_id res chain seq x y z
N MET A 1 7.54 12.55 -12.38
CA MET A 1 6.91 12.39 -11.06
C MET A 1 6.02 11.16 -11.13
N ALA A 2 6.16 10.25 -10.18
CA ALA A 2 5.31 9.08 -10.04
C ALA A 2 4.67 9.10 -8.65
N THR A 3 3.46 8.58 -8.54
CA THR A 3 2.77 8.31 -7.27
C THR A 3 2.74 6.80 -7.08
N ASP A 4 3.28 6.32 -5.99
CA ASP A 4 3.39 4.88 -5.77
C ASP A 4 3.41 4.57 -4.27
N GLY A 5 3.41 3.28 -3.94
CA GLY A 5 3.59 2.81 -2.58
C GLY A 5 5.05 2.85 -2.13
N THR A 6 5.25 2.97 -0.84
CA THR A 6 6.58 3.05 -0.22
C THR A 6 7.46 1.83 -0.49
N TRP A 7 6.86 0.66 -0.74
CA TRP A 7 7.59 -0.57 -1.13
C TRP A 7 8.42 -0.42 -2.41
N ASN A 8 8.08 0.52 -3.28
CA ASN A 8 8.81 0.77 -4.51
C ASN A 8 10.07 1.63 -4.31
N VAL A 9 10.23 2.25 -3.15
CA VAL A 9 11.47 3.00 -2.84
C VAL A 9 12.69 2.09 -2.89
N GLY A 10 12.62 0.92 -2.22
CA GLY A 10 13.72 -0.05 -2.27
C GLY A 10 13.88 -0.74 -3.63
N THR A 11 12.79 -0.91 -4.38
CA THR A 11 12.79 -1.67 -5.63
C THR A 11 13.26 -0.84 -6.84
N PHE A 12 12.74 0.38 -7.00
CA PHE A 12 13.00 1.21 -8.18
C PHE A 12 13.90 2.40 -7.89
N PHE A 13 13.98 2.83 -6.64
CA PHE A 13 14.66 4.05 -6.22
C PHE A 13 15.76 3.78 -5.19
N GLY A 14 16.20 2.53 -5.08
CA GLY A 14 17.29 2.13 -4.19
C GLY A 14 18.67 2.59 -4.67
N PRO A 15 19.74 2.13 -4.02
CA PRO A 15 21.12 2.51 -4.34
C PRO A 15 21.55 2.22 -5.79
N THR A 16 20.78 1.44 -6.54
CA THR A 16 21.04 1.09 -7.94
C THR A 16 20.35 2.01 -8.95
N ALA A 17 19.60 3.00 -8.49
CA ALA A 17 18.99 3.99 -9.38
C ALA A 17 20.10 4.80 -10.07
N ASP A 18 20.02 4.94 -11.39
CA ASP A 18 20.99 5.66 -12.23
C ASP A 18 20.56 7.13 -12.46
N PHE A 19 19.65 7.63 -11.66
CA PHE A 19 19.15 9.01 -11.71
C PHE A 19 18.92 9.57 -10.30
N GLU A 20 18.97 10.89 -10.18
CA GLU A 20 18.62 11.59 -8.95
C GLU A 20 17.10 11.65 -8.77
N TYR A 21 16.64 11.38 -7.57
CA TYR A 21 15.23 11.45 -7.21
C TYR A 21 15.05 12.00 -5.78
N GLY A 22 13.88 12.52 -5.50
CA GLY A 22 13.44 12.91 -4.16
C GLY A 22 12.12 12.24 -3.81
N ILE A 23 11.88 12.09 -2.53
CA ILE A 23 10.63 11.54 -1.99
C ILE A 23 9.81 12.69 -1.42
N GLY A 24 8.53 12.71 -1.70
CA GLY A 24 7.61 13.70 -1.16
C GLY A 24 6.30 13.07 -0.73
N VAL A 25 5.56 13.78 0.10
CA VAL A 25 4.20 13.39 0.47
C VAL A 25 3.23 13.74 -0.64
N LEU A 26 2.10 13.02 -0.72
CA LEU A 26 1.02 13.37 -1.64
C LEU A 26 0.50 14.78 -1.34
N PRO A 27 0.29 15.59 -2.38
CA PRO A 27 -0.33 16.90 -2.19
C PRO A 27 -1.76 16.72 -1.66
N TYR A 28 -2.15 17.58 -0.74
CA TYR A 28 -3.50 17.58 -0.19
C TYR A 28 -4.24 18.87 -0.56
N MET A 29 -5.56 18.78 -0.70
CA MET A 29 -6.40 19.94 -1.00
C MET A 29 -7.10 20.46 0.26
N LYS A 30 -8.07 19.72 0.77
CA LYS A 30 -8.87 20.11 1.93
C LYS A 30 -8.33 19.47 3.22
N GLU A 31 -7.93 18.21 3.14
CA GLU A 31 -7.48 17.43 4.29
C GLU A 31 -6.20 16.67 3.92
N LYS A 32 -5.33 16.49 4.91
CA LYS A 32 -4.19 15.59 4.79
C LYS A 32 -4.71 14.15 4.88
N VAL A 33 -4.39 13.34 3.88
CA VAL A 33 -4.75 11.94 3.84
C VAL A 33 -3.79 11.17 2.95
N THR A 34 -3.48 9.97 3.34
CA THR A 34 -2.81 8.98 2.50
C THR A 34 -3.44 7.62 2.74
N ILE A 35 -3.18 6.67 1.85
CA ILE A 35 -3.71 5.32 1.98
C ILE A 35 -2.70 4.47 2.74
N GLY A 36 -3.14 3.91 3.87
CA GLY A 36 -2.45 2.86 4.58
C GLY A 36 -2.90 1.50 4.06
N THR A 37 -1.98 0.74 3.49
CA THR A 37 -2.23 -0.63 3.06
C THR A 37 -1.48 -1.60 3.95
N GLY A 38 -1.94 -2.84 4.01
CA GLY A 38 -1.27 -3.94 4.70
C GLY A 38 -1.45 -5.25 3.96
N GLY A 39 -0.63 -6.22 4.27
CA GLY A 39 -0.74 -7.60 3.80
C GLY A 39 -1.23 -8.51 4.93
N PRO A 40 -2.55 -8.65 5.16
CA PRO A 40 -3.03 -9.53 6.21
C PRO A 40 -2.69 -10.98 5.89
N ASN A 41 -2.16 -11.68 6.87
CA ASN A 41 -1.94 -13.11 6.78
C ASN A 41 -3.03 -13.84 7.57
N VAL A 42 -3.59 -14.89 6.99
CA VAL A 42 -4.68 -15.65 7.59
C VAL A 42 -4.38 -17.14 7.61
N VAL A 43 -4.94 -17.83 8.60
CA VAL A 43 -4.97 -19.30 8.65
C VAL A 43 -6.38 -19.73 8.28
N PHE A 44 -6.50 -20.58 7.26
CA PHE A 44 -7.81 -21.11 6.86
C PHE A 44 -8.38 -22.02 7.92
N ALA A 45 -9.67 -21.90 8.21
CA ALA A 45 -10.39 -22.72 9.19
C ALA A 45 -10.43 -24.22 8.80
N THR A 46 -10.18 -24.53 7.53
CA THR A 46 -10.15 -25.90 6.99
C THR A 46 -8.78 -26.54 7.03
N THR A 47 -7.76 -25.90 7.61
CA THR A 47 -6.42 -26.49 7.70
C THR A 47 -6.43 -27.72 8.59
N GLU A 48 -5.73 -28.76 8.19
CA GLU A 48 -5.49 -29.96 9.01
C GLU A 48 -4.33 -29.79 10.01
N HIS A 49 -3.57 -28.66 9.89
CA HIS A 49 -2.38 -28.34 10.68
C HIS A 49 -2.46 -26.94 11.30
N PRO A 50 -3.46 -26.65 12.15
CA PRO A 50 -3.67 -25.30 12.67
C PRO A 50 -2.54 -24.81 13.59
N GLU A 51 -1.93 -25.67 14.36
CA GLU A 51 -0.85 -25.30 15.29
C GLU A 51 0.42 -24.93 14.53
N GLU A 52 0.81 -25.73 13.55
CA GLU A 52 1.97 -25.47 12.69
C GLU A 52 1.75 -24.21 11.82
N ALA A 53 0.55 -24.04 11.30
CA ALA A 53 0.20 -22.83 10.54
C ALA A 53 0.30 -21.57 11.40
N MET A 54 -0.15 -21.63 12.66
CA MET A 54 -0.03 -20.52 13.61
C MET A 54 1.42 -20.25 14.03
N GLU A 55 2.23 -21.29 14.18
CA GLU A 55 3.66 -21.14 14.49
C GLU A 55 4.40 -20.49 13.31
N TRP A 56 4.13 -20.95 12.10
CA TRP A 56 4.67 -20.34 10.88
C TRP A 56 4.23 -18.88 10.75
N LEU A 57 2.96 -18.58 11.02
CA LEU A 57 2.43 -17.21 10.94
C LEU A 57 3.12 -16.28 11.95
N LYS A 58 3.36 -16.73 13.18
CA LYS A 58 4.11 -15.97 14.19
C LYS A 58 5.55 -15.70 13.74
N TRP A 59 6.21 -16.73 13.19
CA TRP A 59 7.56 -16.58 12.65
C TRP A 59 7.57 -15.59 11.47
N TYR A 60 6.66 -15.74 10.52
CA TYR A 60 6.55 -14.89 9.34
C TYR A 60 6.23 -13.44 9.70
N SER A 61 5.44 -13.20 10.76
CA SER A 61 5.05 -11.85 11.19
C SER A 61 6.03 -11.22 12.17
N SER A 62 7.10 -11.93 12.57
CA SER A 62 8.06 -11.35 13.50
C SER A 62 8.94 -10.31 12.81
N ILE A 63 9.28 -9.24 13.54
CA ILE A 63 10.10 -8.16 13.00
C ILE A 63 11.53 -8.62 12.70
N GLU A 64 12.06 -9.52 13.53
CA GLU A 64 13.42 -10.07 13.38
C GLU A 64 13.56 -10.83 12.06
N ASN A 65 12.57 -11.64 11.70
CA ASN A 65 12.59 -12.42 10.47
C ASN A 65 12.31 -11.56 9.21
N ASN A 66 11.65 -10.44 9.37
CA ASN A 66 11.36 -9.50 8.28
C ASN A 66 12.34 -8.32 8.22
N TRP A 67 13.33 -8.28 9.10
CA TRP A 67 14.22 -7.13 9.20
C TRP A 67 14.92 -6.77 7.88
N SER A 68 15.32 -7.76 7.10
CA SER A 68 15.96 -7.52 5.79
C SER A 68 15.03 -6.82 4.79
N LEU A 69 13.73 -7.09 4.84
CA LEU A 69 12.74 -6.43 3.98
C LEU A 69 12.38 -5.04 4.50
N ILE A 70 12.37 -4.87 5.82
CA ILE A 70 12.10 -3.59 6.48
C ILE A 70 13.26 -2.62 6.23
N SER A 71 14.49 -3.05 6.48
CA SER A 71 15.67 -2.22 6.25
C SER A 71 15.92 -1.90 4.78
N ALA A 72 15.44 -2.75 3.85
CA ALA A 72 15.46 -2.47 2.43
C ALA A 72 14.32 -1.54 1.95
N GLY A 73 13.42 -1.10 2.84
CA GLY A 73 12.29 -0.24 2.49
C GLY A 73 11.16 -0.93 1.71
N THR A 74 11.22 -2.26 1.57
CA THR A 74 10.17 -3.02 0.89
C THR A 74 8.92 -3.15 1.75
N TRP A 75 9.11 -3.32 3.07
CA TRP A 75 8.05 -3.44 4.04
C TRP A 75 8.22 -2.40 5.14
N ALA A 76 7.13 -1.95 5.71
CA ALA A 76 7.14 -1.07 6.87
C ALA A 76 6.91 -1.89 8.15
N PRO A 77 7.53 -1.52 9.28
CA PRO A 77 7.29 -2.18 10.56
C PRO A 77 5.82 -2.13 10.95
N VAL A 78 5.29 -3.21 11.51
CA VAL A 78 3.88 -3.29 11.97
C VAL A 78 3.69 -2.78 13.40
N TYR A 79 4.77 -2.55 14.14
CA TYR A 79 4.69 -2.09 15.53
C TYR A 79 4.74 -0.57 15.63
N GLU A 80 3.78 0.01 16.32
CA GLU A 80 3.67 1.44 16.55
C GLU A 80 4.94 2.09 17.09
N SER A 81 5.67 1.37 17.93
CA SER A 81 6.93 1.87 18.53
C SER A 81 8.01 2.23 17.50
N TYR A 82 7.96 1.69 16.29
CA TYR A 82 8.89 2.06 15.21
C TYR A 82 8.52 3.39 14.52
N TYR A 83 7.41 3.99 14.92
CA TYR A 83 6.96 5.30 14.45
C TYR A 83 6.93 6.37 15.54
N THR A 84 6.90 5.95 16.82
CA THR A 84 6.75 6.85 17.96
C THR A 84 8.01 6.98 18.83
N ASP A 85 8.98 6.09 18.65
CA ASP A 85 10.28 6.11 19.33
C ASP A 85 11.35 6.43 18.28
N ASP A 86 12.00 7.58 18.42
CA ASP A 86 13.02 8.06 17.49
C ASP A 86 14.18 7.07 17.33
N ALA A 87 14.62 6.42 18.41
CA ALA A 87 15.71 5.45 18.35
C ALA A 87 15.32 4.24 17.46
N LYS A 88 14.09 3.72 17.61
CA LYS A 88 13.59 2.64 16.79
C LYS A 88 13.30 3.07 15.35
N THR A 89 12.82 4.29 15.15
CA THR A 89 12.67 4.85 13.80
C THR A 89 14.02 4.90 13.08
N ASP A 90 15.06 5.33 13.76
CA ASP A 90 16.41 5.44 13.21
C ASP A 90 17.08 4.07 12.95
N GLU A 91 16.57 2.98 13.52
CA GLU A 91 17.04 1.62 13.19
C GLU A 91 16.67 1.20 11.76
N TRP A 92 15.48 1.56 11.27
CA TRP A 92 15.02 1.11 9.97
C TRP A 92 15.07 2.17 8.87
N ILE A 93 14.98 3.46 9.22
CA ILE A 93 15.13 4.55 8.27
C ILE A 93 16.56 5.10 8.37
N THR A 94 17.47 4.57 7.57
CA THR A 94 18.89 4.94 7.57
C THR A 94 19.29 5.64 6.28
N ASN A 95 20.38 6.41 6.29
CA ASN A 95 20.95 7.02 5.09
C ASN A 95 21.48 5.99 4.09
N GLU A 96 21.84 4.80 4.55
CA GLU A 96 22.32 3.71 3.70
C GLU A 96 21.16 3.15 2.83
N ASN A 97 20.01 2.98 3.45
CA ASN A 97 18.85 2.35 2.78
C ASN A 97 17.98 3.38 2.04
N PHE A 98 17.96 4.62 2.51
CA PHE A 98 17.14 5.69 1.96
C PHE A 98 18.00 6.92 1.67
N PRO A 99 18.38 7.16 0.41
CA PRO A 99 19.23 8.31 0.04
C PRO A 99 18.67 9.67 0.48
N ASP A 100 17.35 9.80 0.53
CA ASP A 100 16.65 10.96 1.10
C ASP A 100 15.94 10.55 2.41
N ARG A 101 16.76 10.22 3.42
CA ARG A 101 16.30 9.71 4.71
C ARG A 101 15.27 10.63 5.37
N ASP A 102 15.56 11.92 5.41
CA ASP A 102 14.70 12.86 6.14
C ASP A 102 13.34 13.03 5.47
N MET A 103 13.30 13.05 4.15
CA MET A 103 12.03 13.06 3.41
C MET A 103 11.28 11.74 3.53
N PHE A 104 11.97 10.60 3.54
CA PHE A 104 11.34 9.30 3.77
C PHE A 104 10.77 9.21 5.19
N LYS A 105 11.53 9.64 6.21
CA LYS A 105 11.04 9.73 7.60
C LYS A 105 9.80 10.62 7.69
N SER A 106 9.85 11.79 7.08
CA SER A 106 8.69 12.69 7.06
C SER A 106 7.48 12.06 6.36
N ALA A 107 7.67 11.37 5.25
CA ALA A 107 6.57 10.71 4.55
C ALA A 107 5.97 9.53 5.34
N MET A 108 6.79 8.72 5.98
CA MET A 108 6.34 7.52 6.70
C MET A 108 5.87 7.82 8.11
N VAL A 109 6.64 8.59 8.88
CA VAL A 109 6.37 8.84 10.30
C VAL A 109 5.44 10.04 10.46
N ASP A 110 5.81 11.21 9.91
CA ASP A 110 5.05 12.43 10.14
C ASP A 110 3.75 12.47 9.33
N TYR A 111 3.72 11.83 8.16
CA TYR A 111 2.55 11.89 7.29
C TYR A 111 1.75 10.59 7.27
N SER A 112 2.34 9.46 6.88
CA SER A 112 1.57 8.22 6.71
C SER A 112 1.06 7.67 8.03
N TYR A 113 1.85 7.69 9.09
CA TYR A 113 1.41 7.25 10.42
C TYR A 113 0.27 8.11 10.96
N ASN A 114 0.34 9.44 10.82
CA ASN A 114 -0.66 10.35 11.36
C ASN A 114 -1.92 10.51 10.51
N TYR A 115 -1.80 10.37 9.18
CA TYR A 115 -2.88 10.67 8.23
C TYR A 115 -3.26 9.50 7.34
N GLY A 116 -2.69 8.32 7.59
CA GLY A 116 -3.05 7.09 6.90
C GLY A 116 -4.49 6.68 7.19
N LYS A 117 -5.22 6.32 6.14
CA LYS A 117 -6.55 5.73 6.20
C LYS A 117 -6.52 4.35 5.56
N SER A 118 -7.29 3.43 6.13
CA SER A 118 -7.46 2.12 5.53
C SER A 118 -7.95 2.24 4.09
N ALA A 119 -7.40 1.44 3.21
CA ALA A 119 -7.82 1.42 1.82
C ALA A 119 -9.28 1.00 1.69
N ALA A 120 -10.03 1.68 0.84
CA ALA A 120 -11.47 1.45 0.68
C ALA A 120 -11.77 0.00 0.27
N TRP A 121 -10.93 -0.62 -0.54
CA TRP A 121 -11.12 -2.01 -1.00
C TRP A 121 -11.03 -3.07 0.10
N TYR A 122 -10.53 -2.75 1.30
CA TYR A 122 -10.61 -3.68 2.46
C TYR A 122 -11.99 -3.72 3.10
N HIS A 123 -12.87 -2.80 2.73
CA HIS A 123 -14.19 -2.63 3.35
C HIS A 123 -15.34 -2.93 2.40
N VAL A 124 -15.05 -3.38 1.19
CA VAL A 124 -16.05 -3.71 0.17
C VAL A 124 -15.86 -5.14 -0.33
N CYS A 125 -16.97 -5.80 -0.64
CA CYS A 125 -16.97 -7.10 -1.29
C CYS A 125 -17.06 -6.92 -2.81
N GLY A 126 -16.75 -7.98 -3.57
CA GLY A 126 -16.82 -7.94 -5.04
C GLY A 126 -15.72 -7.12 -5.71
N THR A 127 -14.61 -6.86 -5.01
CA THR A 127 -13.50 -6.02 -5.53
C THR A 127 -12.84 -6.61 -6.77
N GLU A 128 -12.81 -7.92 -6.93
CA GLU A 128 -12.21 -8.56 -8.11
C GLU A 128 -13.01 -8.22 -9.38
N GLU A 129 -14.33 -8.42 -9.35
CA GLU A 129 -15.22 -8.10 -10.46
C GLU A 129 -15.27 -6.60 -10.75
N PHE A 130 -15.36 -5.80 -9.69
CA PHE A 130 -15.32 -4.34 -9.78
C PHE A 130 -14.03 -3.85 -10.47
N ASN A 131 -12.87 -4.37 -10.07
CA ASN A 131 -11.59 -3.99 -10.66
C ASN A 131 -11.46 -4.48 -12.11
N ALA A 132 -11.95 -5.67 -12.45
CA ALA A 132 -11.93 -6.16 -13.83
C ALA A 132 -12.74 -5.27 -14.78
N THR A 133 -13.93 -4.82 -14.34
CA THR A 133 -14.75 -3.86 -15.10
C THR A 133 -14.05 -2.50 -15.22
N LEU A 134 -13.45 -2.01 -14.13
CA LEU A 134 -12.71 -0.75 -14.10
C LEU A 134 -11.48 -0.80 -15.02
N ASP A 135 -10.73 -1.90 -15.02
CA ASP A 135 -9.57 -2.09 -15.89
C ASP A 135 -9.97 -2.13 -17.37
N SER A 136 -11.13 -2.71 -17.69
CA SER A 136 -11.68 -2.70 -19.05
C SER A 136 -11.98 -1.28 -19.52
N ALA A 137 -12.63 -0.47 -18.65
CA ALA A 137 -12.92 0.93 -18.92
C ALA A 137 -11.65 1.74 -19.15
N PHE A 138 -10.65 1.59 -18.27
CA PHE A 138 -9.37 2.31 -18.38
C PHE A 138 -8.55 1.86 -19.58
N SER A 139 -8.57 0.59 -19.96
CA SER A 139 -7.84 0.09 -21.12
C SER A 139 -8.29 0.81 -22.39
N SER A 140 -9.60 1.04 -22.56
CA SER A 140 -10.15 1.79 -23.70
C SER A 140 -9.73 3.26 -23.69
N VAL A 141 -9.63 3.86 -22.49
CA VAL A 141 -9.15 5.25 -22.35
C VAL A 141 -7.65 5.36 -22.67
N TRP A 142 -6.84 4.43 -22.18
CA TRP A 142 -5.40 4.42 -22.46
C TRP A 142 -5.06 4.12 -23.92
N ALA A 143 -5.90 3.31 -24.59
CA ALA A 143 -5.79 3.07 -26.02
C ALA A 143 -6.17 4.31 -26.87
N GLY A 144 -6.86 5.28 -26.27
CA GLY A 144 -7.36 6.47 -26.97
C GLY A 144 -8.69 6.24 -27.71
N ASP A 145 -9.33 5.11 -27.49
CA ASP A 145 -10.61 4.75 -28.13
C ASP A 145 -11.79 5.46 -27.46
N MET A 146 -11.61 5.93 -26.22
CA MET A 146 -12.66 6.53 -25.41
C MET A 146 -12.10 7.66 -24.55
N THR A 147 -12.89 8.68 -24.28
CA THR A 147 -12.52 9.70 -23.27
C THR A 147 -12.86 9.19 -21.87
N MET A 148 -12.16 9.69 -20.84
CA MET A 148 -12.47 9.37 -19.44
C MET A 148 -13.92 9.69 -19.09
N LYS A 149 -14.48 10.77 -19.64
CA LYS A 149 -15.87 11.16 -19.43
C LYS A 149 -16.85 10.13 -20.01
N ASP A 150 -16.56 9.62 -21.20
CA ASP A 150 -17.40 8.62 -21.85
C ASP A 150 -17.28 7.27 -21.14
N ALA A 151 -16.07 6.88 -20.71
CA ALA A 151 -15.86 5.68 -19.91
C ALA A 151 -16.66 5.73 -18.60
N VAL A 152 -16.62 6.83 -17.87
CA VAL A 152 -17.44 7.00 -16.66
C VAL A 152 -18.93 6.92 -16.98
N ALA A 153 -19.39 7.52 -18.08
CA ALA A 153 -20.80 7.46 -18.46
C ALA A 153 -21.26 6.05 -18.84
N GLU A 154 -20.40 5.25 -19.47
CA GLU A 154 -20.71 3.89 -19.91
C GLU A 154 -20.66 2.87 -18.75
N TYR A 155 -19.63 2.90 -17.92
CA TYR A 155 -19.37 1.84 -16.93
C TYR A 155 -19.90 2.12 -15.52
N LYS A 156 -20.28 3.36 -15.19
CA LYS A 156 -20.67 3.73 -13.81
C LYS A 156 -21.85 2.91 -13.26
N ASP A 157 -22.85 2.63 -14.09
CA ASP A 157 -24.05 1.94 -13.63
C ASP A 157 -23.78 0.44 -13.41
N GLU A 158 -22.91 -0.16 -14.22
CA GLU A 158 -22.39 -1.52 -14.01
C GLU A 158 -21.55 -1.61 -12.74
N LEU A 159 -20.59 -0.70 -12.56
CA LEU A 159 -19.78 -0.64 -11.36
C LEU A 159 -20.62 -0.43 -10.09
N GLN A 160 -21.65 0.41 -10.16
CA GLN A 160 -22.58 0.62 -9.05
C GLN A 160 -23.38 -0.65 -8.78
N GLY A 161 -23.84 -1.35 -9.82
CA GLY A 161 -24.55 -2.62 -9.68
C GLY A 161 -23.70 -3.69 -8.99
N ILE A 162 -22.44 -3.87 -9.41
CA ILE A 162 -21.50 -4.79 -8.75
C ILE A 162 -21.29 -4.41 -7.27
N PHE A 163 -21.14 -3.13 -7.00
CA PHE A 163 -20.99 -2.66 -5.63
C PHE A 163 -22.23 -2.96 -4.78
N ASP A 164 -23.41 -2.65 -5.28
CA ASP A 164 -24.65 -2.81 -4.54
C ASP A 164 -24.99 -4.30 -4.30
N GLU A 165 -24.79 -5.18 -5.29
CA GLU A 165 -25.02 -6.62 -5.16
C GLU A 165 -24.11 -7.27 -4.11
N ASN A 166 -22.87 -6.84 -4.02
CA ASN A 166 -21.89 -7.45 -3.11
C ASN A 166 -21.88 -6.82 -1.71
N ASN A 167 -22.46 -5.63 -1.53
CA ASN A 167 -22.41 -4.88 -0.27
C ASN A 167 -23.80 -4.51 0.29
N ALA A 168 -24.87 -5.04 -0.28
CA ALA A 168 -26.25 -4.87 0.21
C ALA A 168 -26.49 -5.72 1.46
N GLN A 169 -25.95 -5.32 2.63
CA GLN A 169 -26.29 -5.89 3.95
C GLN A 169 -26.81 -4.82 4.88
#